data_f195b0be30c88346edadc490b27051cb
#
_entry.id   f195b0be30c88346edadc490b27051cb
#
_cell.length_a   1.000
_cell.length_b   1.000
_cell.length_c   1.000
_cell.angle_alpha   90.00
_cell.angle_beta   90.00
_cell.angle_gamma   90.00
#
_symmetry.space_group_name_H-M   'P 1'
#
loop_
_entity.id
_entity.type
_entity.pdbx_description
1 polymer ?
#
loop_
_entity_poly.entity_id
_entity_poly.type
_entity_poly.pdbx_seq_one_letter_code
_entity_poly.pdbx_strand_id
1 'polypeptide(L)'
;ISLEIGQGQFVGIIGHTGSGKSTLIQHLNGLMKATSGDILYDGQSIYAEGYDMRKLRSQVGLVFQYPEHQLFEVDVISDVCFGPKNQGLSEEESEKNAREALELVGFPEKYYKQSPFELSGGQKRRVAIAGVLAMKPKVLILDEPTAGLDPKGRDEILDQIAKLHKETGMTVVLVSHSMEDVAEYVDRIIVMN
;
A
#
# COMPACT_ATOMS: atom_id res chain seq x y z
N ILE A 1 -3.67 -17.28 14.31
CA ILE A 1 -4.13 -15.87 14.46
C ILE A 1 -5.59 -15.84 14.03
N SER A 2 -6.45 -15.20 14.82
CA SER A 2 -7.82 -14.86 14.42
C SER A 2 -7.94 -13.34 14.49
N LEU A 3 -8.27 -12.72 13.36
CA LEU A 3 -8.25 -11.27 13.19
C LEU A 3 -9.36 -10.86 12.24
N GLU A 4 -10.06 -9.78 12.57
CA GLU A 4 -11.02 -9.12 11.68
C GLU A 4 -10.63 -7.65 11.52
N ILE A 5 -10.67 -7.16 10.30
CA ILE A 5 -10.47 -5.75 9.95
C ILE A 5 -11.73 -5.28 9.22
N GLY A 6 -12.41 -4.31 9.80
CA GLY A 6 -13.62 -3.73 9.22
C GLY A 6 -13.32 -2.77 8.06
N GLN A 7 -14.28 -2.63 7.16
CA GLN A 7 -14.19 -1.65 6.07
C GLN A 7 -14.05 -0.23 6.63
N GLY A 8 -13.16 0.55 6.04
CA GLY A 8 -12.92 1.94 6.41
C GLY A 8 -12.17 2.12 7.73
N GLN A 9 -11.59 1.08 8.31
CA GLN A 9 -10.72 1.20 9.48
C GLN A 9 -9.29 1.58 9.09
N PHE A 10 -8.63 2.35 9.93
CA PHE A 10 -7.19 2.54 9.91
C PHE A 10 -6.57 1.71 11.04
N VAL A 11 -5.92 0.61 10.69
CA VAL A 11 -5.40 -0.37 11.65
C VAL A 11 -3.88 -0.36 11.65
N GLY A 12 -3.27 -0.26 12.82
CA GLY A 12 -1.83 -0.43 13.02
C GLY A 12 -1.48 -1.85 13.47
N ILE A 13 -0.47 -2.46 12.86
CA ILE A 13 0.10 -3.74 13.30
C ILE A 13 1.51 -3.47 13.80
N ILE A 14 1.74 -3.71 15.09
CA ILE A 14 3.03 -3.50 15.75
C ILE A 14 3.56 -4.81 16.33
N GLY A 15 4.87 -4.86 16.56
CA GLY A 15 5.55 -6.00 17.19
C GLY A 15 7.04 -5.96 16.88
N HIS A 16 7.81 -6.77 17.61
CA HIS A 16 9.25 -6.85 17.38
C HIS A 16 9.60 -7.44 15.99
N THR A 17 10.83 -7.23 15.55
CA THR A 17 11.34 -7.85 14.33
C THR A 17 11.28 -9.37 14.46
N GLY A 18 10.73 -10.05 13.44
CA GLY A 18 10.53 -11.49 13.46
C GLY A 18 9.21 -11.97 14.08
N SER A 19 8.33 -11.08 14.58
CA SER A 19 7.00 -11.47 15.09
C SER A 19 6.01 -11.91 14.01
N GLY A 20 6.39 -11.88 12.73
CA GLY A 20 5.56 -12.35 11.62
C GLY A 20 4.65 -11.32 10.97
N LYS A 21 4.81 -10.02 11.25
CA LYS A 21 4.00 -8.93 10.66
C LYS A 21 3.98 -8.98 9.13
N SER A 22 5.16 -8.94 8.52
CA SER A 22 5.28 -8.99 7.04
C SER A 22 4.74 -10.29 6.45
N THR A 23 4.89 -11.41 7.16
CA THR A 23 4.28 -12.69 6.79
C THR A 23 2.76 -12.59 6.80
N LEU A 24 2.18 -12.02 7.87
CA LEU A 24 0.72 -11.85 7.99
C LEU A 24 0.16 -11.04 6.83
N ILE A 25 0.74 -9.87 6.54
CA ILE A 25 0.22 -9.00 5.47
C ILE A 25 0.35 -9.63 4.07
N GLN A 26 1.37 -10.46 3.82
CA GLN A 26 1.50 -11.21 2.58
C GLN A 26 0.42 -12.29 2.42
N HIS A 27 -0.10 -12.84 3.52
CA HIS A 27 -1.26 -13.70 3.49
C HIS A 27 -2.54 -12.90 3.15
N LEU A 28 -2.71 -11.70 3.70
CA LEU A 28 -3.89 -10.85 3.44
C LEU A 28 -4.01 -10.44 1.97
N ASN A 29 -2.91 -10.27 1.28
CA ASN A 29 -2.86 -9.97 -0.16
C ASN A 29 -2.85 -11.24 -1.04
N GLY A 30 -2.81 -12.43 -0.44
CA GLY A 30 -2.76 -13.70 -1.16
C GLY A 30 -1.44 -13.98 -1.86
N LEU A 31 -0.33 -13.33 -1.46
CA LEU A 31 1.02 -13.67 -1.92
C LEU A 31 1.53 -14.95 -1.29
N MET A 32 1.12 -15.20 -0.04
CA MET A 32 1.42 -16.44 0.67
C MET A 32 0.13 -17.22 0.92
N LYS A 33 0.21 -18.55 0.87
CA LYS A 33 -0.90 -19.44 1.20
C LYS A 33 -0.77 -19.92 2.65
N ALA A 34 -1.85 -19.83 3.42
CA ALA A 34 -1.88 -20.31 4.79
C ALA A 34 -1.72 -21.85 4.84
N THR A 35 -0.95 -22.32 5.82
CA THR A 35 -0.79 -23.77 6.06
C THR A 35 -2.09 -24.37 6.63
N SER A 36 -2.84 -23.59 7.41
CA SER A 36 -4.14 -23.95 7.98
C SER A 36 -4.96 -22.73 8.28
N GLY A 37 -6.27 -22.91 8.46
CA GLY A 37 -7.22 -21.79 8.65
C GLY A 37 -7.67 -21.22 7.32
N ASP A 38 -8.35 -20.08 7.38
CA ASP A 38 -8.94 -19.43 6.20
C ASP A 38 -8.73 -17.91 6.25
N ILE A 39 -8.74 -17.29 5.09
CA ILE A 39 -8.72 -15.84 4.92
C ILE A 39 -9.96 -15.45 4.14
N LEU A 40 -10.76 -14.57 4.73
CA LEU A 40 -11.99 -14.10 4.10
C LEU A 40 -11.80 -12.65 3.61
N TYR A 41 -12.17 -12.39 2.38
CA TYR A 41 -12.33 -11.06 1.83
C TYR A 41 -13.79 -10.83 1.46
N ASP A 42 -14.43 -9.82 2.05
CA ASP A 42 -15.89 -9.58 1.94
C ASP A 42 -16.73 -10.86 2.22
N GLY A 43 -16.35 -11.63 3.25
CA GLY A 43 -17.04 -12.84 3.66
C GLY A 43 -16.78 -14.07 2.79
N GLN A 44 -16.01 -13.96 1.71
CA GLN A 44 -15.67 -15.07 0.83
C GLN A 44 -14.23 -15.55 1.07
N SER A 45 -14.04 -16.87 1.19
CA SER A 45 -12.71 -17.46 1.30
C SER A 45 -11.89 -17.20 0.04
N ILE A 46 -10.67 -16.68 0.22
CA ILE A 46 -9.73 -16.50 -0.89
C ILE A 46 -9.16 -17.82 -1.40
N TYR A 47 -9.42 -18.91 -0.68
CA TYR A 47 -9.01 -20.28 -1.06
C TYR A 47 -10.14 -21.08 -1.70
N ALA A 48 -11.34 -20.49 -1.86
CA ALA A 48 -12.46 -21.14 -2.54
C ALA A 48 -12.10 -21.49 -3.99
N GLU A 49 -12.64 -22.60 -4.48
CA GLU A 49 -12.44 -23.02 -5.87
C GLU A 49 -12.92 -21.92 -6.85
N GLY A 50 -12.08 -21.59 -7.83
CA GLY A 50 -12.39 -20.53 -8.80
C GLY A 50 -12.26 -19.09 -8.28
N TYR A 51 -11.75 -18.86 -7.07
CA TYR A 51 -11.55 -17.51 -6.55
C TYR A 51 -10.55 -16.72 -7.39
N ASP A 52 -10.92 -15.50 -7.78
CA ASP A 52 -10.09 -14.64 -8.63
C ASP A 52 -9.02 -13.88 -7.80
N MET A 53 -7.84 -14.46 -7.74
CA MET A 53 -6.68 -13.87 -7.06
C MET A 53 -6.18 -12.57 -7.71
N ARG A 54 -6.40 -12.34 -9.01
CA ARG A 54 -6.05 -11.07 -9.65
C ARG A 54 -6.96 -9.96 -9.14
N LYS A 55 -8.25 -10.27 -9.04
CA LYS A 55 -9.24 -9.35 -8.46
C LYS A 55 -8.91 -9.05 -7.00
N LEU A 56 -8.53 -10.03 -6.19
CA LEU A 56 -8.09 -9.78 -4.81
C LEU A 56 -6.93 -8.79 -4.78
N ARG A 57 -5.87 -9.03 -5.54
CA ARG A 57 -4.67 -8.17 -5.55
C ARG A 57 -4.91 -6.78 -6.11
N SER A 58 -5.94 -6.61 -6.93
CA SER A 58 -6.39 -5.28 -7.37
C SER A 58 -7.14 -4.53 -6.28
N GLN A 59 -7.83 -5.24 -5.38
CA GLN A 59 -8.61 -4.66 -4.29
C GLN A 59 -7.79 -4.47 -3.00
N VAL A 60 -6.77 -5.31 -2.79
CA VAL A 60 -5.87 -5.28 -1.62
C VAL A 60 -4.46 -4.93 -2.10
N GLY A 61 -4.18 -3.64 -2.15
CA GLY A 61 -2.87 -3.10 -2.51
C GLY A 61 -1.86 -3.31 -1.38
N LEU A 62 -0.66 -3.74 -1.72
CA LEU A 62 0.44 -3.94 -0.77
C LEU A 62 1.66 -3.14 -1.20
N VAL A 63 2.12 -2.27 -0.31
CA VAL A 63 3.38 -1.52 -0.42
C VAL A 63 4.39 -2.20 0.51
N PHE A 64 5.45 -2.76 -0.06
CA PHE A 64 6.50 -3.43 0.71
C PHE A 64 7.45 -2.44 1.39
N GLN A 65 8.23 -2.93 2.33
CA GLN A 65 9.35 -2.19 2.89
C GLN A 65 10.35 -1.81 1.79
N TYR A 66 10.82 -0.56 1.78
CA TYR A 66 11.67 0.02 0.72
C TYR A 66 11.07 -0.10 -0.68
N PRO A 67 9.85 0.40 -0.89
CA PRO A 67 9.12 0.22 -2.14
C PRO A 67 9.80 0.94 -3.31
N GLU A 68 10.68 1.90 -3.04
CA GLU A 68 11.52 2.60 -4.00
C GLU A 68 12.45 1.69 -4.82
N HIS A 69 12.72 0.48 -4.35
CA HIS A 69 13.51 -0.52 -5.11
C HIS A 69 12.70 -1.24 -6.19
N GLN A 70 11.38 -1.01 -6.22
CA GLN A 70 10.48 -1.65 -7.18
C GLN A 70 10.26 -0.81 -8.45
N LEU A 71 10.78 0.41 -8.49
CA LEU A 71 10.68 1.30 -9.65
C LEU A 71 11.63 0.84 -10.76
N PHE A 72 11.13 0.72 -11.99
CA PHE A 72 11.88 0.13 -13.10
C PHE A 72 11.61 0.77 -14.46
N GLU A 73 10.59 1.61 -14.60
CA GLU A 73 10.23 2.24 -15.86
C GLU A 73 11.12 3.45 -16.22
N VAL A 74 11.01 3.91 -17.46
CA VAL A 74 11.83 5.00 -17.99
C VAL A 74 11.50 6.35 -17.36
N ASP A 75 10.25 6.57 -17.01
CA ASP A 75 9.78 7.77 -16.31
C ASP A 75 8.71 7.46 -15.25
N VAL A 76 8.50 8.42 -14.35
CA VAL A 76 7.60 8.30 -13.21
C VAL A 76 6.18 7.94 -13.62
N ILE A 77 5.63 8.64 -14.62
CA ILE A 77 4.23 8.41 -15.00
C ILE A 77 4.04 7.02 -15.59
N SER A 78 5.01 6.52 -16.35
CA SER A 78 4.96 5.17 -16.91
C SER A 78 5.02 4.10 -15.82
N ASP A 79 5.85 4.32 -14.79
CA ASP A 79 5.95 3.41 -13.64
C ASP A 79 4.61 3.31 -12.89
N VAL A 80 3.98 4.44 -12.61
CA VAL A 80 2.67 4.48 -11.93
C VAL A 80 1.54 3.93 -12.80
N CYS A 81 1.62 4.03 -14.13
CA CYS A 81 0.66 3.43 -15.05
C CYS A 81 0.74 1.90 -15.14
N PHE A 82 1.84 1.29 -14.70
CA PHE A 82 2.07 -0.14 -14.85
C PHE A 82 0.97 -1.00 -14.19
N GLY A 83 0.59 -0.67 -12.96
CA GLY A 83 -0.46 -1.37 -12.23
C GLY A 83 -1.82 -1.33 -12.96
N PRO A 84 -2.38 -0.16 -13.27
CA PRO A 84 -3.60 0.01 -14.04
C PRO A 84 -3.60 -0.70 -15.40
N LYS A 85 -2.51 -0.63 -16.17
CA LYS A 85 -2.35 -1.36 -17.43
C LYS A 85 -2.47 -2.88 -17.24
N ASN A 86 -1.87 -3.42 -16.18
CA ASN A 86 -1.97 -4.84 -15.85
C ASN A 86 -3.38 -5.26 -15.39
N GLN A 87 -4.20 -4.32 -14.93
CA GLN A 87 -5.63 -4.55 -14.67
C GLN A 87 -6.47 -4.57 -15.97
N GLY A 88 -5.87 -4.22 -17.12
CA GLY A 88 -6.54 -4.18 -18.41
C GLY A 88 -7.19 -2.84 -18.74
N LEU A 89 -6.87 -1.77 -18.03
CA LEU A 89 -7.33 -0.42 -18.36
C LEU A 89 -6.66 0.08 -19.64
N SER A 90 -7.37 0.94 -20.37
CA SER A 90 -6.79 1.64 -21.52
C SER A 90 -5.61 2.53 -21.11
N GLU A 91 -4.83 2.97 -22.08
CA GLU A 91 -3.69 3.86 -21.82
C GLU A 91 -4.15 5.20 -21.22
N GLU A 92 -5.23 5.76 -21.74
CA GLU A 92 -5.85 6.99 -21.26
C GLU A 92 -6.35 6.87 -19.82
N GLU A 93 -7.08 5.80 -19.49
CA GLU A 93 -7.57 5.54 -18.13
C GLU A 93 -6.42 5.29 -17.16
N SER A 94 -5.39 4.55 -17.60
CA SER A 94 -4.19 4.28 -16.79
C SER A 94 -3.44 5.56 -16.47
N GLU A 95 -3.25 6.45 -17.45
CA GLU A 95 -2.59 7.73 -17.24
C GLU A 95 -3.41 8.65 -16.32
N LYS A 96 -4.74 8.68 -16.50
CA LYS A 96 -5.63 9.44 -15.62
C LYS A 96 -5.49 8.96 -14.17
N ASN A 97 -5.60 7.65 -13.93
CA ASN A 97 -5.46 7.09 -12.58
C ASN A 97 -4.07 7.35 -11.98
N ALA A 98 -3.03 7.27 -12.80
CA ALA A 98 -1.66 7.55 -12.37
C ALA A 98 -1.47 9.01 -11.95
N ARG A 99 -2.02 9.96 -12.70
CA ARG A 99 -1.97 11.40 -12.34
C ARG A 99 -2.73 11.68 -11.05
N GLU A 100 -3.93 11.14 -10.89
CA GLU A 100 -4.72 11.24 -9.66
C GLU A 100 -3.93 10.67 -8.46
N ALA A 101 -3.31 9.52 -8.62
CA ALA A 101 -2.52 8.89 -7.55
C ALA A 101 -1.26 9.68 -7.18
N LEU A 102 -0.55 10.24 -8.16
CA LEU A 102 0.62 11.10 -7.92
C LEU A 102 0.24 12.40 -7.22
N GLU A 103 -0.90 12.99 -7.55
CA GLU A 103 -1.44 14.15 -6.86
C GLU A 103 -1.79 13.83 -5.40
N LEU A 104 -2.45 12.69 -5.14
CA LEU A 104 -2.81 12.22 -3.80
C LEU A 104 -1.59 12.06 -2.88
N VAL A 105 -0.44 11.63 -3.40
CA VAL A 105 0.81 11.55 -2.62
C VAL A 105 1.63 12.84 -2.64
N GLY A 106 1.09 13.93 -3.17
CA GLY A 106 1.75 15.23 -3.23
C GLY A 106 3.01 15.24 -4.11
N PHE A 107 3.04 14.45 -5.19
CA PHE A 107 4.19 14.40 -6.08
C PHE A 107 4.05 15.44 -7.20
N PRO A 108 5.03 16.36 -7.39
CA PRO A 108 4.91 17.47 -8.34
C PRO A 108 4.91 17.02 -9.80
N GLU A 109 3.98 17.55 -10.61
CA GLU A 109 3.82 17.19 -12.03
C GLU A 109 5.07 17.42 -12.88
N LYS A 110 5.86 18.44 -12.55
CA LYS A 110 7.11 18.75 -13.26
C LYS A 110 8.11 17.58 -13.31
N TYR A 111 7.97 16.58 -12.45
CA TYR A 111 8.83 15.40 -12.38
C TYR A 111 8.22 14.15 -13.02
N TYR A 112 7.00 14.21 -13.58
CA TYR A 112 6.32 13.02 -14.15
C TYR A 112 7.09 12.36 -15.29
N LYS A 113 7.85 13.14 -16.05
CA LYS A 113 8.69 12.67 -17.18
C LYS A 113 10.15 12.45 -16.79
N GLN A 114 10.50 12.63 -15.53
CA GLN A 114 11.83 12.36 -15.03
C GLN A 114 12.01 10.86 -14.75
N SER A 115 13.24 10.37 -14.92
CA SER A 115 13.57 9.00 -14.53
C SER A 115 13.41 8.78 -13.02
N PRO A 116 12.74 7.71 -12.59
CA PRO A 116 12.64 7.38 -11.17
C PRO A 116 14.01 7.27 -10.47
N PHE A 117 15.06 6.90 -11.22
CA PHE A 117 16.40 6.72 -10.65
C PHE A 117 17.08 8.03 -10.24
N GLU A 118 16.64 9.15 -10.79
CA GLU A 118 17.15 10.50 -10.48
C GLU A 118 16.45 11.16 -9.26
N LEU A 119 15.42 10.52 -8.73
CA LEU A 119 14.63 11.02 -7.60
C LEU A 119 15.33 10.77 -6.26
N SER A 120 15.04 11.63 -5.27
CA SER A 120 15.42 11.36 -3.88
C SER A 120 14.67 10.13 -3.34
N GLY A 121 15.17 9.51 -2.27
CA GLY A 121 14.54 8.34 -1.65
C GLY A 121 13.07 8.58 -1.26
N GLY A 122 12.77 9.73 -0.64
CA GLY A 122 11.40 10.10 -0.30
C GLY A 122 10.49 10.31 -1.52
N GLN A 123 11.02 10.89 -2.61
CA GLN A 123 10.29 11.03 -3.86
C GLN A 123 10.01 9.67 -4.51
N LYS A 124 11.00 8.78 -4.57
CA LYS A 124 10.82 7.39 -5.06
C LYS A 124 9.74 6.66 -4.29
N ARG A 125 9.74 6.80 -2.97
CA ARG A 125 8.73 6.18 -2.10
C ARG A 125 7.32 6.66 -2.40
N ARG A 126 7.14 7.97 -2.59
CA ARG A 126 5.83 8.53 -3.01
C ARG A 126 5.39 7.96 -4.36
N VAL A 127 6.28 7.85 -5.32
CA VAL A 127 5.99 7.24 -6.64
C VAL A 127 5.56 5.78 -6.49
N ALA A 128 6.27 5.00 -5.69
CA ALA A 128 5.92 3.60 -5.45
C ALA A 128 4.57 3.42 -4.74
N ILE A 129 4.25 4.28 -3.77
CA ILE A 129 2.92 4.30 -3.14
C ILE A 129 1.85 4.70 -4.18
N ALA A 130 2.11 5.71 -5.01
CA ALA A 130 1.20 6.12 -6.08
C ALA A 130 0.94 4.98 -7.07
N GLY A 131 1.95 4.16 -7.40
CA GLY A 131 1.79 2.99 -8.26
C GLY A 131 0.77 1.98 -7.74
N VAL A 132 0.71 1.79 -6.43
CA VAL A 132 -0.32 0.96 -5.80
C VAL A 132 -1.68 1.66 -5.77
N LEU A 133 -1.71 2.95 -5.43
CA LEU A 133 -2.95 3.74 -5.37
C LEU A 133 -3.63 3.92 -6.73
N ALA A 134 -2.86 3.97 -7.82
CA ALA A 134 -3.37 4.09 -9.19
C ALA A 134 -4.28 2.91 -9.59
N MET A 135 -4.11 1.76 -8.95
CA MET A 135 -4.98 0.59 -9.09
C MET A 135 -6.35 0.76 -8.39
N LYS A 136 -6.55 1.84 -7.64
CA LYS A 136 -7.76 2.16 -6.84
C LYS A 136 -8.17 1.02 -5.90
N PRO A 137 -7.26 0.54 -5.04
CA PRO A 137 -7.55 -0.54 -4.12
C PRO A 137 -8.58 -0.10 -3.07
N LYS A 138 -9.34 -1.04 -2.50
CA LYS A 138 -10.23 -0.80 -1.36
C LYS A 138 -9.49 -0.91 -0.02
N VAL A 139 -8.42 -1.69 0.00
CA VAL A 139 -7.55 -1.88 1.16
C VAL A 139 -6.13 -1.55 0.76
N LEU A 140 -5.47 -0.68 1.51
CA LEU A 140 -4.06 -0.34 1.35
C LEU A 140 -3.27 -0.89 2.54
N ILE A 141 -2.35 -1.80 2.26
CA ILE A 141 -1.43 -2.35 3.26
C ILE A 141 -0.05 -1.74 3.03
N LEU A 142 0.54 -1.21 4.09
CA LEU A 142 1.84 -0.54 4.06
C LEU A 142 2.79 -1.23 5.04
N ASP A 143 3.83 -1.86 4.53
CA ASP A 143 4.86 -2.52 5.34
C ASP A 143 6.03 -1.57 5.59
N GLU A 144 6.10 -1.02 6.82
CA GLU A 144 7.16 -0.11 7.25
C GLU A 144 7.38 1.08 6.28
N PRO A 145 6.33 1.84 5.90
CA PRO A 145 6.43 2.85 4.83
C PRO A 145 7.34 4.02 5.18
N THR A 146 7.71 4.17 6.45
CA THR A 146 8.56 5.25 6.97
C THR A 146 10.00 4.82 7.23
N ALA A 147 10.33 3.55 7.02
CA ALA A 147 11.66 3.01 7.29
C ALA A 147 12.76 3.78 6.54
N GLY A 148 13.78 4.24 7.26
CA GLY A 148 14.92 4.95 6.68
C GLY A 148 14.65 6.40 6.25
N LEU A 149 13.47 6.96 6.54
CA LEU A 149 13.20 8.38 6.37
C LEU A 149 13.63 9.19 7.59
N ASP A 150 13.96 10.44 7.35
CA ASP A 150 14.11 11.43 8.43
C ASP A 150 12.74 11.76 9.06
N PRO A 151 12.68 12.35 10.27
CA PRO A 151 11.42 12.62 10.96
C PRO A 151 10.41 13.40 10.08
N LYS A 152 10.87 14.41 9.36
CA LYS A 152 10.01 15.23 8.50
C LYS A 152 9.41 14.42 7.35
N GLY A 153 10.22 13.62 6.65
CA GLY A 153 9.77 12.77 5.56
C GLY A 153 8.80 11.68 6.04
N ARG A 154 9.00 11.17 7.27
CA ARG A 154 8.09 10.25 7.92
C ARG A 154 6.72 10.87 8.14
N ASP A 155 6.68 12.03 8.81
CA ASP A 155 5.43 12.71 9.12
C ASP A 155 4.68 13.09 7.84
N GLU A 156 5.37 13.59 6.82
CA GLU A 156 4.77 13.91 5.52
C GLU A 156 4.08 12.69 4.85
N ILE A 157 4.67 11.51 4.92
CA ILE A 157 4.08 10.28 4.35
C ILE A 157 2.86 9.84 5.15
N LEU A 158 2.96 9.82 6.48
CA LEU A 158 1.85 9.40 7.36
C LEU A 158 0.67 10.37 7.28
N ASP A 159 0.90 11.68 7.25
CA ASP A 159 -0.12 12.69 7.06
C ASP A 159 -0.87 12.51 5.73
N GLN A 160 -0.14 12.22 4.65
CA GLN A 160 -0.75 11.96 3.34
C GLN A 160 -1.60 10.70 3.33
N ILE A 161 -1.14 9.62 3.98
CA ILE A 161 -1.91 8.38 4.13
C ILE A 161 -3.16 8.62 4.96
N ALA A 162 -3.05 9.34 6.08
CA ALA A 162 -4.18 9.68 6.94
C ALA A 162 -5.21 10.56 6.21
N LYS A 163 -4.75 11.55 5.44
CA LYS A 163 -5.60 12.37 4.59
C LYS A 163 -6.34 11.53 3.55
N LEU A 164 -5.62 10.67 2.84
CA LEU A 164 -6.19 9.76 1.85
C LEU A 164 -7.28 8.87 2.47
N HIS A 165 -7.00 8.27 3.63
CA HIS A 165 -7.96 7.46 4.36
C HIS A 165 -9.25 8.24 4.69
N LYS A 166 -9.12 9.47 5.20
CA LYS A 166 -10.26 10.35 5.52
C LYS A 166 -11.09 10.76 4.30
N GLU A 167 -10.43 11.05 3.18
CA GLU A 167 -11.08 11.52 1.96
C GLU A 167 -11.78 10.39 1.18
N THR A 168 -11.22 9.19 1.21
CA THR A 168 -11.71 8.07 0.38
C THR A 168 -12.49 7.02 1.15
N GLY A 169 -12.38 6.99 2.48
CA GLY A 169 -12.92 5.90 3.31
C GLY A 169 -12.23 4.55 3.09
N MET A 170 -11.04 4.55 2.46
CA MET A 170 -10.25 3.36 2.21
C MET A 170 -9.82 2.70 3.53
N THR A 171 -9.86 1.38 3.58
CA THR A 171 -9.27 0.63 4.71
C THR A 171 -7.75 0.69 4.61
N VAL A 172 -7.07 1.06 5.69
CA VAL A 172 -5.61 1.13 5.75
C VAL A 172 -5.07 0.18 6.82
N VAL A 173 -4.04 -0.58 6.48
CA VAL A 173 -3.27 -1.41 7.40
C VAL A 173 -1.82 -0.95 7.39
N LEU A 174 -1.40 -0.33 8.49
CA LEU A 174 -0.05 0.19 8.67
C LEU A 174 0.77 -0.76 9.55
N VAL A 175 1.79 -1.37 8.99
CA VAL A 175 2.79 -2.14 9.75
C VAL A 175 3.93 -1.22 10.13
N SER A 176 4.24 -1.13 11.42
CA SER A 176 5.37 -0.35 11.93
C SER A 176 5.97 -0.98 13.18
N HIS A 177 7.24 -0.72 13.41
CA HIS A 177 7.92 -0.98 14.69
C HIS A 177 7.90 0.24 15.61
N SER A 178 7.50 1.43 15.12
CA SER A 178 7.36 2.66 15.88
C SER A 178 5.96 2.75 16.47
N MET A 179 5.89 2.73 17.80
CA MET A 179 4.63 2.94 18.53
C MET A 179 4.07 4.35 18.33
N GLU A 180 4.97 5.35 18.23
CA GLU A 180 4.60 6.75 18.06
C GLU A 180 3.87 6.95 16.73
N ASP A 181 4.44 6.44 15.63
CA ASP A 181 3.85 6.52 14.28
C ASP A 181 2.44 5.92 14.24
N VAL A 182 2.24 4.81 14.95
CA VAL A 182 0.96 4.09 14.92
C VAL A 182 -0.07 4.76 15.81
N ALA A 183 0.29 5.17 17.03
CA ALA A 183 -0.65 5.70 18.01
C ALA A 183 -1.35 7.00 17.58
N GLU A 184 -0.68 7.80 16.75
CA GLU A 184 -1.20 9.10 16.29
C GLU A 184 -2.25 8.97 15.16
N TYR A 185 -2.09 7.95 14.31
CA TYR A 185 -2.82 7.89 13.04
C TYR A 185 -3.91 6.82 12.97
N VAL A 186 -3.85 5.78 13.82
CA VAL A 186 -4.71 4.61 13.67
C VAL A 186 -5.88 4.57 14.64
N ASP A 187 -7.00 3.97 14.21
CA ASP A 187 -8.18 3.76 15.04
C ASP A 187 -8.01 2.55 15.99
N ARG A 188 -7.17 1.58 15.58
CA ARG A 188 -7.00 0.31 16.29
C ARG A 188 -5.58 -0.21 16.14
N ILE A 189 -5.02 -0.75 17.21
CA ILE A 189 -3.69 -1.37 17.24
C ILE A 189 -3.80 -2.87 17.46
N ILE A 190 -3.06 -3.63 16.68
CA ILE A 190 -2.87 -5.07 16.80
C ILE A 190 -1.41 -5.30 17.18
N VAL A 191 -1.19 -5.97 18.30
CA VAL A 191 0.16 -6.31 18.77
C VAL A 191 0.47 -7.75 18.44
N MET A 192 1.59 -7.97 17.75
CA MET A 192 2.13 -9.29 17.43
C MET A 192 3.38 -9.58 18.27
N ASN A 193 3.38 -10.71 18.96
CA ASN A 193 4.48 -11.19 19.79
C ASN A 193 5.13 -12.41 19.15
#